data_3d989bc4ba4372e6edf2c7bfe168e324
#
_entry.id   3d989bc4ba4372e6edf2c7bfe168e324
#
_cell.length_a   1.000
_cell.length_b   1.000
_cell.length_c   1.000
_cell.angle_alpha   90.00
_cell.angle_beta   90.00
_cell.angle_gamma   90.00
#
_symmetry.space_group_name_H-M   'P 1'
#
loop_
_entity.id
_entity.type
_entity.pdbx_description
1 polymer ?
#
loop_
_entity_poly.entity_id
_entity_poly.type
_entity_poly.pdbx_seq_one_letter_code
_entity_poly.pdbx_strand_id
1 'polypeptide(L)'
;MRARPSNVRAARAALAAVIARGDYWRRPPAATRGDCFKEWTHFCVLTEELCLLVNWSLSSRADGSEAGRLTLLARSADGVWEGDAEALEPSDLHVPAGCIGADLGDSRLRFRDGAYELHARLARRPLEVTLRLRPRSRPALTSSIPLSRRHSMKWFVVPRLEADGEVRIGSRHFQLSRAPAYHDHDWGEFEWGGDFSWEWAIAVPEEPSPSLIFQRISNRARTHTLSQGLLLWHRGEHFRTLHAGDLEVRPQGLLPAGGALRVPRVMSLVSPGRAADLPQRIELSARSGDDVLEGAFELQDLAQVAVPNDGDLGTSVISECHARAHFEGKLRGQRLRLEAPAIVELNRAEP
;
A
#
# COMPACT_ATOMS: atom_id res chain seq x y z
N MET A 1 4.83 33.87 -8.12
CA MET A 1 3.83 34.12 -9.20
C MET A 1 2.70 33.13 -9.01
N ARG A 2 1.48 33.56 -8.65
CA ARG A 2 0.34 32.65 -8.43
C ARG A 2 -0.20 32.22 -9.79
N ALA A 3 -0.35 30.91 -10.04
CA ALA A 3 -0.95 30.41 -11.28
C ALA A 3 -2.38 30.95 -11.45
N ARG A 4 -2.78 31.23 -12.70
CA ARG A 4 -4.16 31.66 -13.00
C ARG A 4 -5.15 30.55 -12.66
N PRO A 5 -6.33 30.83 -12.10
CA PRO A 5 -7.32 29.82 -11.68
C PRO A 5 -7.71 28.85 -12.80
N SER A 6 -7.77 29.31 -14.06
CA SER A 6 -8.02 28.47 -15.24
C SER A 6 -6.96 27.40 -15.46
N ASN A 7 -5.68 27.70 -15.22
CA ASN A 7 -4.58 26.74 -15.40
C ASN A 7 -4.61 25.65 -14.33
N VAL A 8 -5.00 25.99 -13.10
CA VAL A 8 -5.13 25.01 -12.00
C VAL A 8 -6.27 24.03 -12.28
N ARG A 9 -7.40 24.51 -12.80
CA ARG A 9 -8.54 23.65 -13.17
C ARG A 9 -8.19 22.70 -14.32
N ALA A 10 -7.52 23.20 -15.35
CA ALA A 10 -7.07 22.39 -16.49
C ALA A 10 -6.06 21.31 -16.06
N ALA A 11 -5.08 21.63 -15.20
CA ALA A 11 -4.11 20.69 -14.68
C ALA A 11 -4.78 19.57 -13.85
N ARG A 12 -5.75 19.91 -13.00
CA ARG A 12 -6.54 18.92 -12.24
C ARG A 12 -7.35 17.99 -13.15
N ALA A 13 -8.00 18.54 -14.19
CA ALA A 13 -8.76 17.74 -15.14
C ALA A 13 -7.84 16.78 -15.91
N ALA A 14 -6.65 17.24 -16.33
CA ALA A 14 -5.66 16.39 -16.99
C ALA A 14 -5.16 15.25 -16.07
N LEU A 15 -4.85 15.55 -14.80
CA LEU A 15 -4.46 14.54 -13.82
C LEU A 15 -5.57 13.51 -13.59
N ALA A 16 -6.82 13.96 -13.42
CA ALA A 16 -7.97 13.08 -13.27
C ALA A 16 -8.16 12.16 -14.48
N ALA A 17 -7.95 12.68 -15.71
CA ALA A 17 -8.04 11.87 -16.93
C ALA A 17 -6.94 10.82 -17.04
N VAL A 18 -5.73 11.09 -16.54
CA VAL A 18 -4.63 10.10 -16.49
C VAL A 18 -4.98 9.00 -15.50
N ILE A 19 -5.45 9.36 -14.30
CA ILE A 19 -5.86 8.40 -13.27
C ILE A 19 -7.01 7.53 -13.79
N ALA A 20 -8.07 8.12 -14.35
CA ALA A 20 -9.21 7.37 -14.86
C ALA A 20 -8.84 6.36 -15.98
N ARG A 21 -7.75 6.62 -16.71
CA ARG A 21 -7.25 5.71 -17.75
C ARG A 21 -6.30 4.65 -17.23
N GLY A 22 -5.65 4.85 -16.09
CA GLY A 22 -4.64 3.95 -15.54
C GLY A 22 -5.11 3.13 -14.35
N ASP A 23 -5.99 3.70 -13.53
CA ASP A 23 -6.47 3.12 -12.28
C ASP A 23 -7.91 2.61 -12.44
N TYR A 24 -8.06 1.39 -12.95
CA TYR A 24 -9.36 0.73 -13.11
C TYR A 24 -9.21 -0.75 -12.82
N TRP A 25 -10.27 -1.38 -12.36
CA TRP A 25 -10.33 -2.82 -12.15
C TRP A 25 -10.17 -3.58 -13.48
N ARG A 26 -9.21 -4.48 -13.54
CA ARG A 26 -8.87 -5.25 -14.75
C ARG A 26 -9.86 -6.38 -14.96
N ARG A 27 -10.10 -7.16 -13.92
CA ARG A 27 -11.02 -8.31 -13.90
C ARG A 27 -11.12 -9.00 -15.26
N PRO A 28 -10.07 -9.70 -15.70
CA PRO A 28 -10.11 -10.43 -16.97
C PRO A 28 -11.37 -11.32 -17.04
N PRO A 29 -11.99 -11.50 -18.22
CA PRO A 29 -13.11 -12.43 -18.37
C PRO A 29 -12.73 -13.81 -17.84
N ALA A 30 -13.67 -14.55 -17.21
CA ALA A 30 -13.43 -15.85 -16.60
C ALA A 30 -12.74 -16.83 -17.57
N ALA A 31 -13.09 -16.80 -18.87
CA ALA A 31 -12.47 -17.65 -19.89
C ALA A 31 -10.98 -17.38 -20.18
N THR A 32 -10.46 -16.21 -19.77
CA THR A 32 -9.06 -15.77 -20.01
C THR A 32 -8.31 -15.48 -18.73
N ARG A 33 -8.98 -15.55 -17.59
CA ARG A 33 -8.43 -15.30 -16.27
C ARG A 33 -7.77 -16.56 -15.74
N GLY A 34 -6.52 -16.45 -15.31
CA GLY A 34 -5.83 -17.54 -14.63
C GLY A 34 -6.43 -17.82 -13.24
N ASP A 35 -6.28 -19.04 -12.77
CA ASP A 35 -6.77 -19.50 -11.46
C ASP A 35 -6.10 -18.75 -10.29
N CYS A 36 -4.96 -18.11 -10.54
CA CYS A 36 -4.20 -17.36 -9.54
C CYS A 36 -4.24 -15.83 -9.74
N PHE A 37 -5.17 -15.31 -10.55
CA PHE A 37 -5.33 -13.86 -10.72
C PHE A 37 -5.73 -13.19 -9.42
N LYS A 38 -5.02 -12.11 -9.08
CA LYS A 38 -5.26 -11.30 -7.91
C LYS A 38 -5.23 -9.82 -8.29
N GLU A 39 -6.09 -9.04 -7.64
CA GLU A 39 -6.17 -7.59 -7.86
C GLU A 39 -6.60 -6.93 -6.56
N TRP A 40 -5.93 -5.82 -6.19
CA TRP A 40 -6.34 -5.04 -5.02
C TRP A 40 -6.10 -3.56 -5.23
N THR A 41 -6.87 -2.77 -4.50
CA THR A 41 -6.71 -1.33 -4.39
C THR A 41 -6.46 -0.98 -2.92
N HIS A 42 -5.44 -0.20 -2.66
CA HIS A 42 -4.94 0.12 -1.33
C HIS A 42 -4.85 1.63 -1.13
N PHE A 43 -5.34 2.11 0.01
CA PHE A 43 -5.25 3.50 0.44
C PHE A 43 -4.63 3.58 1.81
N CYS A 44 -3.66 4.50 1.98
CA CYS A 44 -3.09 4.84 3.28
C CYS A 44 -3.34 6.31 3.60
N VAL A 45 -3.64 6.61 4.86
CA VAL A 45 -3.57 7.96 5.43
C VAL A 45 -2.55 7.95 6.54
N LEU A 46 -1.60 8.89 6.52
CA LEU A 46 -0.45 8.91 7.41
C LEU A 46 -0.37 10.27 8.12
N THR A 47 -0.75 10.30 9.38
CA THR A 47 -0.60 11.47 10.27
C THR A 47 0.08 11.04 11.57
N GLU A 48 0.48 12.00 12.41
CA GLU A 48 1.00 11.68 13.75
C GLU A 48 -0.07 11.06 14.66
N GLU A 49 -1.34 11.38 14.44
CA GLU A 49 -2.45 10.92 15.29
C GLU A 49 -3.06 9.62 14.80
N LEU A 50 -3.01 9.37 13.49
CA LEU A 50 -3.70 8.25 12.86
C LEU A 50 -2.87 7.72 11.67
N CYS A 51 -2.64 6.41 11.67
CA CYS A 51 -2.30 5.65 10.49
C CYS A 51 -3.51 4.79 10.11
N LEU A 52 -3.95 4.90 8.86
CA LEU A 52 -5.11 4.16 8.34
C LEU A 52 -4.72 3.42 7.07
N LEU A 53 -5.13 2.15 6.98
CA LEU A 53 -5.00 1.32 5.78
C LEU A 53 -6.38 0.78 5.39
N VAL A 54 -6.75 0.97 4.13
CA VAL A 54 -7.96 0.43 3.52
C VAL A 54 -7.56 -0.33 2.28
N ASN A 55 -7.81 -1.63 2.27
CA ASN A 55 -7.52 -2.49 1.13
C ASN A 55 -8.75 -3.29 0.74
N TRP A 56 -9.12 -3.23 -0.52
CA TRP A 56 -10.06 -4.15 -1.14
C TRP A 56 -9.30 -5.06 -2.08
N SER A 57 -9.46 -6.35 -1.92
CA SER A 57 -8.81 -7.34 -2.77
C SER A 57 -9.81 -8.32 -3.38
N LEU A 58 -9.51 -8.74 -4.59
CA LEU A 58 -10.19 -9.80 -5.33
C LEU A 58 -9.20 -10.89 -5.69
N SER A 59 -9.61 -12.12 -5.58
CA SER A 59 -8.83 -13.29 -5.98
C SER A 59 -9.69 -14.25 -6.78
N SER A 60 -9.14 -14.78 -7.86
CA SER A 60 -9.75 -15.92 -8.56
C SER A 60 -9.56 -17.20 -7.77
N ARG A 61 -10.51 -18.10 -7.88
CA ARG A 61 -10.43 -19.47 -7.35
C ARG A 61 -10.39 -20.47 -8.49
N ALA A 62 -9.86 -21.66 -8.22
CA ALA A 62 -9.76 -22.74 -9.21
C ALA A 62 -11.12 -23.19 -9.79
N ASP A 63 -12.22 -22.98 -9.07
CA ASP A 63 -13.59 -23.24 -9.55
C ASP A 63 -14.15 -22.11 -10.44
N GLY A 64 -13.34 -21.10 -10.76
CA GLY A 64 -13.73 -19.92 -11.55
C GLY A 64 -14.51 -18.87 -10.78
N SER A 65 -14.82 -19.09 -9.50
CA SER A 65 -15.43 -18.08 -8.65
C SER A 65 -14.42 -17.02 -8.22
N GLU A 66 -14.91 -15.90 -7.69
CA GLU A 66 -14.10 -14.85 -7.09
C GLU A 66 -14.31 -14.80 -5.58
N ALA A 67 -13.24 -14.49 -4.87
CA ALA A 67 -13.29 -14.14 -3.46
C ALA A 67 -12.92 -12.68 -3.29
N GLY A 68 -13.75 -11.94 -2.55
CA GLY A 68 -13.46 -10.58 -2.14
C GLY A 68 -13.02 -10.53 -0.68
N ARG A 69 -12.24 -9.51 -0.35
CA ARG A 69 -11.85 -9.20 1.03
C ARG A 69 -11.77 -7.69 1.22
N LEU A 70 -12.29 -7.21 2.32
CA LEU A 70 -12.00 -5.89 2.86
C LEU A 70 -11.02 -6.06 4.01
N THR A 71 -9.87 -5.40 3.95
CA THR A 71 -8.96 -5.21 5.09
C THR A 71 -9.01 -3.75 5.49
N LEU A 72 -9.34 -3.49 6.74
CA LEU A 72 -9.42 -2.14 7.29
C LEU A 72 -8.68 -2.14 8.63
N LEU A 73 -7.56 -1.42 8.67
CA LEU A 73 -6.67 -1.31 9.83
C LEU A 73 -6.48 0.15 10.18
N ALA A 74 -6.52 0.47 11.44
CA ALA A 74 -6.25 1.79 11.97
C ALA A 74 -5.34 1.70 13.20
N ARG A 75 -4.35 2.59 13.26
CA ARG A 75 -3.46 2.76 14.39
C ARG A 75 -3.57 4.18 14.90
N SER A 76 -3.83 4.33 16.16
CA SER A 76 -3.85 5.64 16.83
C SER A 76 -2.50 5.99 17.45
N ALA A 77 -2.33 7.24 17.87
CA ALA A 77 -1.08 7.78 18.41
C ALA A 77 -0.53 7.00 19.61
N ASP A 78 -1.38 6.30 20.37
CA ASP A 78 -1.01 5.44 21.48
C ASP A 78 -0.36 4.09 21.05
N GLY A 79 -0.20 3.86 19.74
CA GLY A 79 0.40 2.65 19.19
C GLY A 79 -0.54 1.47 19.08
N VAL A 80 -1.82 1.65 19.39
CA VAL A 80 -2.81 0.57 19.34
C VAL A 80 -3.36 0.41 17.93
N TRP A 81 -3.22 -0.80 17.38
CA TRP A 81 -3.84 -1.21 16.13
C TRP A 81 -5.22 -1.81 16.37
N GLU A 82 -6.17 -1.37 15.57
CA GLU A 82 -7.53 -1.88 15.52
C GLU A 82 -7.95 -2.19 14.09
N GLY A 83 -8.91 -3.07 13.93
CA GLY A 83 -9.42 -3.45 12.61
C GLY A 83 -9.64 -4.94 12.47
N ASP A 84 -9.90 -5.33 11.23
CA ASP A 84 -10.05 -6.72 10.82
C ASP A 84 -9.87 -6.87 9.29
N ALA A 85 -9.84 -8.11 8.83
CA ALA A 85 -9.95 -8.49 7.42
C ALA A 85 -11.19 -9.38 7.27
N GLU A 86 -12.18 -8.91 6.52
CA GLU A 86 -13.46 -9.58 6.33
C GLU A 86 -13.57 -10.12 4.91
N ALA A 87 -13.91 -11.41 4.79
CA ALA A 87 -14.27 -12.00 3.52
C ALA A 87 -15.62 -11.44 3.05
N LEU A 88 -15.75 -11.21 1.77
CA LEU A 88 -16.98 -10.75 1.12
C LEU A 88 -17.54 -11.88 0.27
N GLU A 89 -18.84 -12.07 0.34
CA GLU A 89 -19.52 -13.07 -0.47
C GLU A 89 -19.54 -12.65 -1.95
N PRO A 90 -19.50 -13.57 -2.91
CA PRO A 90 -19.54 -13.22 -4.33
C PRO A 90 -20.76 -12.37 -4.73
N SER A 91 -21.90 -12.54 -4.06
CA SER A 91 -23.11 -11.73 -4.25
C SER A 91 -22.95 -10.27 -3.86
N ASP A 92 -22.01 -9.97 -2.97
CA ASP A 92 -21.77 -8.63 -2.45
C ASP A 92 -20.71 -7.86 -3.28
N LEU A 93 -20.16 -8.52 -4.32
CA LEU A 93 -19.10 -7.97 -5.15
C LEU A 93 -19.67 -7.34 -6.43
N HIS A 94 -19.81 -6.04 -6.46
CA HIS A 94 -20.14 -5.31 -7.69
C HIS A 94 -18.93 -4.46 -8.12
N VAL A 95 -18.05 -5.07 -8.90
CA VAL A 95 -16.81 -4.47 -9.39
C VAL A 95 -16.80 -4.49 -10.92
N PRO A 96 -17.28 -3.42 -11.60
CA PRO A 96 -17.29 -3.38 -13.04
C PRO A 96 -15.88 -3.27 -13.61
N ALA A 97 -15.53 -4.15 -14.55
CA ALA A 97 -14.26 -4.06 -15.26
C ALA A 97 -14.13 -2.72 -16.01
N GLY A 98 -12.94 -2.18 -16.06
CA GLY A 98 -12.65 -0.92 -16.74
C GLY A 98 -13.11 0.34 -15.99
N CYS A 99 -13.59 0.20 -14.75
CA CYS A 99 -13.98 1.32 -13.88
C CYS A 99 -13.13 1.35 -12.62
N ILE A 100 -12.94 2.52 -12.02
CA ILE A 100 -12.32 2.65 -10.69
C ILE A 100 -13.32 2.25 -9.60
N GLY A 101 -14.61 2.51 -9.83
CA GLY A 101 -15.65 2.30 -8.84
C GLY A 101 -15.90 0.83 -8.51
N ALA A 102 -16.21 0.56 -7.25
CA ALA A 102 -16.60 -0.75 -6.73
C ALA A 102 -17.62 -0.60 -5.60
N ASP A 103 -18.56 -1.53 -5.51
CA ASP A 103 -19.37 -1.77 -4.31
C ASP A 103 -18.97 -3.15 -3.76
N LEU A 104 -18.64 -3.21 -2.49
CA LEU A 104 -18.07 -4.37 -1.82
C LEU A 104 -18.75 -4.51 -0.45
N GLY A 105 -19.88 -5.22 -0.41
CA GLY A 105 -20.78 -5.22 0.74
C GLY A 105 -21.29 -3.80 1.04
N ASP A 106 -21.19 -3.39 2.31
CA ASP A 106 -21.54 -2.03 2.73
C ASP A 106 -20.49 -0.97 2.36
N SER A 107 -19.37 -1.40 1.79
CA SER A 107 -18.26 -0.51 1.44
C SER A 107 -18.34 -0.06 -0.02
N ARG A 108 -17.79 1.11 -0.31
CA ARG A 108 -17.90 1.73 -1.63
C ARG A 108 -16.67 2.54 -1.99
N LEU A 109 -16.22 2.39 -3.23
CA LEU A 109 -15.23 3.24 -3.86
C LEU A 109 -15.82 3.91 -5.08
N ARG A 110 -15.58 5.20 -5.27
CA ARG A 110 -15.93 5.95 -6.48
C ARG A 110 -14.81 6.90 -6.85
N PHE A 111 -14.68 7.23 -8.14
CA PHE A 111 -13.82 8.29 -8.60
C PHE A 111 -14.67 9.33 -9.34
N ARG A 112 -14.87 10.49 -8.72
CA ARG A 112 -15.73 11.56 -9.22
C ARG A 112 -15.04 12.90 -9.03
N ASP A 113 -15.21 13.80 -10.01
CA ASP A 113 -14.64 15.16 -9.97
C ASP A 113 -13.13 15.19 -9.66
N GLY A 114 -12.41 14.16 -10.15
CA GLY A 114 -10.97 14.02 -9.94
C GLY A 114 -10.53 13.70 -8.51
N ALA A 115 -11.41 13.09 -7.72
CA ALA A 115 -11.14 12.61 -6.38
C ALA A 115 -11.71 11.20 -6.18
N TYR A 116 -11.04 10.43 -5.32
CA TYR A 116 -11.60 9.19 -4.81
C TYR A 116 -12.56 9.52 -3.66
N GLU A 117 -13.72 8.92 -3.69
CA GLU A 117 -14.71 8.91 -2.62
C GLU A 117 -14.80 7.49 -2.08
N LEU A 118 -14.42 7.34 -0.83
CA LEU A 118 -14.26 6.07 -0.17
C LEU A 118 -15.16 6.03 1.06
N HIS A 119 -15.95 4.98 1.14
CA HIS A 119 -16.65 4.59 2.34
C HIS A 119 -16.33 3.13 2.63
N ALA A 120 -15.76 2.83 3.79
CA ALA A 120 -15.43 1.49 4.21
C ALA A 120 -15.90 1.25 5.64
N ARG A 121 -16.53 0.10 5.87
CA ARG A 121 -17.04 -0.29 7.18
C ARG A 121 -16.86 -1.78 7.38
N LEU A 122 -16.34 -2.15 8.55
CA LEU A 122 -16.33 -3.53 9.00
C LEU A 122 -17.69 -3.92 9.57
N ALA A 123 -18.22 -5.06 9.15
CA ALA A 123 -19.51 -5.55 9.65
C ALA A 123 -19.44 -6.04 11.11
N ARG A 124 -18.28 -6.55 11.51
CA ARG A 124 -18.06 -7.19 12.81
C ARG A 124 -17.28 -6.33 13.81
N ARG A 125 -16.85 -5.14 13.41
CA ARG A 125 -16.03 -4.24 14.24
C ARG A 125 -16.50 -2.81 14.10
N PRO A 126 -16.43 -2.01 15.17
CA PRO A 126 -16.82 -0.61 15.13
C PRO A 126 -15.72 0.25 14.50
N LEU A 127 -15.39 -0.02 13.25
CA LEU A 127 -14.44 0.75 12.45
C LEU A 127 -15.11 1.13 11.13
N GLU A 128 -15.23 2.44 10.91
CA GLU A 128 -15.86 3.04 9.74
C GLU A 128 -15.05 4.23 9.25
N VAL A 129 -14.96 4.38 7.95
CA VAL A 129 -14.16 5.39 7.26
C VAL A 129 -14.98 6.02 6.16
N THR A 130 -15.01 7.34 6.12
CA THR A 130 -15.61 8.10 5.02
C THR A 130 -14.64 9.20 4.60
N LEU A 131 -14.04 9.04 3.42
CA LEU A 131 -12.98 9.91 2.94
C LEU A 131 -13.23 10.40 1.52
N ARG A 132 -12.77 11.61 1.26
CA ARG A 132 -12.54 12.16 -0.08
C ARG A 132 -11.04 12.42 -0.24
N LEU A 133 -10.40 11.69 -1.16
CA LEU A 133 -8.95 11.78 -1.39
C LEU A 133 -8.68 12.44 -2.74
N ARG A 134 -7.96 13.56 -2.70
CA ARG A 134 -7.62 14.35 -3.89
C ARG A 134 -6.19 14.10 -4.31
N PRO A 135 -5.92 13.59 -5.52
CA PRO A 135 -4.58 13.45 -6.06
C PRO A 135 -3.81 14.77 -6.10
N ARG A 136 -2.56 14.72 -5.63
CA ARG A 136 -1.61 15.84 -5.59
C ARG A 136 -0.35 15.56 -6.37
N SER A 137 -0.17 14.34 -6.85
CA SER A 137 0.97 13.94 -7.68
C SER A 137 0.51 13.22 -8.94
N ARG A 138 1.35 13.25 -9.96
CA ARG A 138 1.19 12.39 -11.13
C ARG A 138 1.36 10.93 -10.73
N PRO A 139 0.51 10.04 -11.25
CA PRO A 139 0.65 8.62 -11.01
C PRO A 139 1.85 8.04 -11.78
N ALA A 140 2.26 6.85 -11.37
CA ALA A 140 3.14 5.99 -12.16
C ALA A 140 2.49 4.63 -12.36
N LEU A 141 2.92 3.94 -13.41
CA LEU A 141 2.52 2.59 -13.74
C LEU A 141 3.78 1.78 -14.02
N THR A 142 3.94 0.65 -13.35
CA THR A 142 4.99 -0.30 -13.67
C THR A 142 4.60 -1.18 -14.86
N SER A 143 5.56 -1.55 -15.69
CA SER A 143 5.30 -2.46 -16.81
C SER A 143 5.03 -3.88 -16.34
N SER A 144 5.86 -4.40 -15.46
CA SER A 144 5.75 -5.71 -14.80
C SER A 144 6.80 -5.80 -13.70
N ILE A 145 6.41 -6.34 -12.56
CA ILE A 145 7.30 -6.66 -11.43
C ILE A 145 7.37 -8.19 -11.36
N PRO A 146 8.52 -8.81 -11.61
CA PRO A 146 8.64 -10.26 -11.55
C PRO A 146 8.54 -10.73 -10.09
N LEU A 147 7.69 -11.71 -9.83
CA LEU A 147 7.59 -12.43 -8.56
C LEU A 147 8.25 -13.81 -8.65
N SER A 148 8.27 -14.41 -9.85
CA SER A 148 8.97 -15.64 -10.19
C SER A 148 9.23 -15.69 -11.71
N ARG A 149 9.71 -16.83 -12.22
CA ARG A 149 9.86 -17.04 -13.67
C ARG A 149 8.54 -17.01 -14.45
N ARG A 150 7.41 -17.32 -13.79
CA ARG A 150 6.08 -17.43 -14.41
C ARG A 150 5.10 -16.39 -13.92
N HIS A 151 5.35 -15.81 -12.76
CA HIS A 151 4.44 -14.93 -12.06
C HIS A 151 4.97 -13.49 -12.04
N SER A 152 4.08 -12.57 -12.26
CA SER A 152 4.38 -11.13 -12.19
C SER A 152 3.15 -10.35 -11.75
N MET A 153 3.40 -9.18 -11.22
CA MET A 153 2.35 -8.20 -10.91
C MET A 153 2.65 -6.86 -11.60
N LYS A 154 1.65 -6.05 -11.73
CA LYS A 154 1.71 -4.67 -12.18
C LYS A 154 1.23 -3.79 -11.05
N TRP A 155 1.71 -2.59 -11.06
CA TRP A 155 1.49 -1.64 -9.98
C TRP A 155 1.21 -0.25 -10.55
N PHE A 156 0.05 0.29 -10.24
CA PHE A 156 -0.32 1.68 -10.48
C PHE A 156 -0.28 2.42 -9.16
N VAL A 157 0.34 3.59 -9.11
CA VAL A 157 0.53 4.32 -7.86
C VAL A 157 0.23 5.80 -8.02
N VAL A 158 -0.46 6.37 -7.03
CA VAL A 158 -0.61 7.81 -6.83
C VAL A 158 0.11 8.18 -5.53
N PRO A 159 1.37 8.64 -5.61
CA PRO A 159 2.26 8.73 -4.44
C PRO A 159 1.86 9.79 -3.42
N ARG A 160 0.99 10.71 -3.78
CA ARG A 160 0.48 11.75 -2.86
C ARG A 160 -0.96 12.08 -3.18
N LEU A 161 -1.79 11.94 -2.15
CA LEU A 161 -3.14 12.50 -2.10
C LEU A 161 -3.27 13.37 -0.85
N GLU A 162 -4.33 14.16 -0.81
CA GLU A 162 -4.83 14.80 0.40
C GLU A 162 -6.19 14.20 0.75
N ALA A 163 -6.33 13.72 1.97
CA ALA A 163 -7.56 13.14 2.49
C ALA A 163 -8.32 14.14 3.36
N ASP A 164 -9.60 14.30 3.08
CA ASP A 164 -10.58 14.98 3.92
C ASP A 164 -11.67 13.99 4.31
N GLY A 165 -12.21 14.09 5.52
CA GLY A 165 -13.30 13.24 5.99
C GLY A 165 -13.13 12.75 7.41
N GLU A 166 -13.71 11.60 7.73
CA GLU A 166 -13.75 11.11 9.09
C GLU A 166 -13.42 9.62 9.20
N VAL A 167 -12.84 9.25 10.33
CA VAL A 167 -12.58 7.86 10.75
C VAL A 167 -13.15 7.67 12.14
N ARG A 168 -13.96 6.62 12.32
CA ARG A 168 -14.55 6.24 13.60
C ARG A 168 -14.01 4.89 14.03
N ILE A 169 -13.49 4.82 15.25
CA ILE A 169 -12.94 3.60 15.86
C ILE A 169 -13.57 3.45 17.24
N GLY A 170 -14.61 2.61 17.35
CA GLY A 170 -15.40 2.55 18.57
C GLY A 170 -16.04 3.89 18.91
N SER A 171 -15.70 4.43 20.08
CA SER A 171 -16.12 5.77 20.53
C SER A 171 -15.18 6.90 20.07
N ARG A 172 -14.02 6.59 19.49
CA ARG A 172 -13.07 7.59 19.03
C ARG A 172 -13.46 8.09 17.63
N HIS A 173 -13.30 9.39 17.42
CA HIS A 173 -13.61 10.04 16.16
C HIS A 173 -12.45 10.93 15.73
N PHE A 174 -11.92 10.69 14.53
CA PHE A 174 -10.85 11.44 13.91
C PHE A 174 -11.39 12.22 12.72
N GLN A 175 -11.26 13.54 12.78
CA GLN A 175 -11.61 14.41 11.66
C GLN A 175 -10.35 14.75 10.88
N LEU A 176 -10.32 14.39 9.60
CA LEU A 176 -9.18 14.62 8.72
C LEU A 176 -9.42 15.86 7.85
N SER A 177 -8.40 16.68 7.72
CA SER A 177 -8.38 17.84 6.84
C SER A 177 -7.05 17.92 6.12
N ARG A 178 -7.06 17.70 4.81
CA ARG A 178 -5.87 17.68 3.95
C ARG A 178 -4.75 16.75 4.47
N ALA A 179 -5.12 15.67 5.13
CA ALA A 179 -4.17 14.72 5.67
C ALA A 179 -3.36 14.07 4.54
N PRO A 180 -2.03 13.86 4.73
CA PRO A 180 -1.22 13.14 3.77
C PRO A 180 -1.75 11.72 3.54
N ALA A 181 -1.88 11.36 2.27
CA ALA A 181 -2.41 10.06 1.88
C ALA A 181 -1.72 9.52 0.63
N TYR A 182 -1.87 8.22 0.43
CA TYR A 182 -1.30 7.43 -0.64
C TYR A 182 -2.35 6.49 -1.22
N HIS A 183 -2.15 6.09 -2.47
CA HIS A 183 -2.95 5.07 -3.12
C HIS A 183 -2.13 4.26 -4.10
N ASP A 184 -2.37 2.95 -4.10
CA ASP A 184 -1.97 2.08 -5.18
C ASP A 184 -3.07 1.10 -5.60
N HIS A 185 -2.85 0.49 -6.76
CA HIS A 185 -3.67 -0.52 -7.35
C HIS A 185 -2.76 -1.55 -8.02
N ASP A 186 -2.84 -2.78 -7.55
CA ASP A 186 -2.01 -3.89 -7.97
C ASP A 186 -2.83 -4.98 -8.60
N TRP A 187 -2.27 -5.63 -9.61
CA TRP A 187 -2.89 -6.81 -10.23
C TRP A 187 -1.85 -7.70 -10.87
N GLY A 188 -2.15 -8.98 -10.90
CA GLY A 188 -1.26 -9.96 -11.52
C GLY A 188 -1.72 -11.38 -11.34
N GLU A 189 -0.91 -12.27 -11.88
CA GLU A 189 -1.10 -13.72 -11.70
C GLU A 189 0.03 -14.26 -10.83
N PHE A 190 -0.30 -14.73 -9.65
CA PHE A 190 0.64 -15.32 -8.70
C PHE A 190 -0.10 -16.09 -7.61
N GLU A 191 0.62 -16.98 -6.93
CA GLU A 191 0.11 -17.81 -5.84
C GLU A 191 0.64 -17.31 -4.49
N TRP A 192 -0.25 -17.10 -3.52
CA TRP A 192 0.17 -16.95 -2.14
C TRP A 192 0.91 -18.21 -1.68
N GLY A 193 2.03 -18.06 -0.97
CA GLY A 193 2.92 -19.17 -0.63
C GLY A 193 3.96 -19.50 -1.72
N GLY A 194 3.95 -18.82 -2.86
CA GLY A 194 4.97 -18.92 -3.89
C GLY A 194 6.37 -18.52 -3.42
N ASP A 195 7.39 -18.75 -4.26
CA ASP A 195 8.79 -18.42 -3.93
C ASP A 195 9.09 -16.94 -4.11
N PHE A 196 8.36 -16.10 -3.39
CA PHE A 196 8.63 -14.67 -3.33
C PHE A 196 8.35 -14.09 -1.95
N SER A 197 8.96 -12.94 -1.71
CA SER A 197 8.77 -12.07 -0.56
C SER A 197 8.86 -10.63 -1.06
N TRP A 198 8.15 -9.70 -0.45
CA TRP A 198 8.36 -8.29 -0.73
C TRP A 198 8.59 -7.48 0.53
N GLU A 199 9.25 -6.38 0.32
CA GLU A 199 9.38 -5.27 1.24
C GLU A 199 8.95 -4.03 0.47
N TRP A 200 7.95 -3.36 0.98
CA TRP A 200 7.44 -2.13 0.40
C TRP A 200 7.34 -1.08 1.51
N ALA A 201 7.61 0.16 1.19
CA ALA A 201 7.47 1.24 2.15
C ALA A 201 7.10 2.54 1.46
N ILE A 202 6.36 3.37 2.20
CA ILE A 202 5.93 4.69 1.76
C ILE A 202 6.11 5.70 2.89
N ALA A 203 6.57 6.89 2.51
CA ALA A 203 6.55 8.08 3.33
C ALA A 203 5.95 9.25 2.53
N VAL A 204 4.92 9.89 3.08
CA VAL A 204 4.24 11.04 2.47
C VAL A 204 4.27 12.20 3.45
N PRO A 205 5.41 12.92 3.57
CA PRO A 205 5.52 14.08 4.44
C PRO A 205 4.64 15.23 3.95
N GLU A 206 4.43 16.23 4.78
CA GLU A 206 3.86 17.50 4.35
C GLU A 206 4.75 18.18 3.29
N GLU A 207 4.14 18.97 2.41
CA GLU A 207 4.90 19.76 1.45
C GLU A 207 5.76 20.84 2.18
N PRO A 208 6.95 21.14 1.66
CA PRO A 208 7.47 20.83 0.33
C PRO A 208 8.32 19.55 0.23
N SER A 209 8.40 18.74 1.27
CA SER A 209 9.22 17.53 1.25
C SER A 209 8.75 16.50 0.20
N PRO A 210 9.67 15.73 -0.41
CA PRO A 210 9.30 14.73 -1.40
C PRO A 210 8.55 13.54 -0.78
N SER A 211 7.61 12.97 -1.52
CA SER A 211 7.09 11.62 -1.21
C SER A 211 8.09 10.58 -1.68
N LEU A 212 8.24 9.51 -0.92
CA LEU A 212 9.19 8.44 -1.17
C LEU A 212 8.48 7.10 -1.15
N ILE A 213 8.79 6.24 -2.12
CA ILE A 213 8.32 4.87 -2.19
C ILE A 213 9.53 3.97 -2.37
N PHE A 214 9.65 2.97 -1.52
CA PHE A 214 10.63 1.90 -1.63
C PHE A 214 9.93 0.59 -1.96
N GLN A 215 10.52 -0.22 -2.82
CA GLN A 215 10.08 -1.59 -3.08
C GLN A 215 11.28 -2.51 -3.28
N ARG A 216 11.20 -3.72 -2.73
CA ARG A 216 12.12 -4.83 -3.00
C ARG A 216 11.34 -6.13 -3.07
N ILE A 217 11.49 -6.83 -4.19
CA ILE A 217 10.99 -8.19 -4.37
C ILE A 217 12.19 -9.13 -4.33
N SER A 218 12.07 -10.20 -3.59
CA SER A 218 13.09 -11.24 -3.47
C SER A 218 12.44 -12.62 -3.50
N ASN A 219 13.25 -13.68 -3.61
CA ASN A 219 12.76 -15.03 -3.35
C ASN A 219 12.33 -15.15 -1.87
N ARG A 220 11.53 -16.17 -1.54
CA ARG A 220 10.96 -16.40 -0.21
C ARG A 220 12.03 -16.42 0.90
N ALA A 221 13.19 -17.02 0.63
CA ALA A 221 14.31 -17.05 1.57
C ALA A 221 15.08 -15.72 1.66
N ARG A 222 14.76 -14.73 0.82
CA ARG A 222 15.42 -13.41 0.75
C ARG A 222 16.93 -13.47 0.47
N THR A 223 17.37 -14.52 -0.17
CA THR A 223 18.77 -14.71 -0.60
C THR A 223 19.06 -14.15 -1.98
N HIS A 224 18.01 -13.87 -2.76
CA HIS A 224 18.11 -13.35 -4.12
C HIS A 224 17.05 -12.27 -4.37
N THR A 225 17.51 -11.06 -4.71
CA THR A 225 16.64 -9.95 -5.08
C THR A 225 16.26 -10.04 -6.56
N LEU A 226 14.96 -10.04 -6.85
CA LEU A 226 14.41 -10.07 -8.20
C LEU A 226 14.22 -8.65 -8.77
N SER A 227 13.81 -7.72 -7.92
CA SER A 227 13.59 -6.32 -8.26
C SER A 227 13.73 -5.46 -7.03
N GLN A 228 14.30 -4.27 -7.16
CA GLN A 228 14.24 -3.24 -6.12
C GLN A 228 14.33 -1.84 -6.74
N GLY A 229 13.74 -0.88 -6.03
CA GLY A 229 13.75 0.51 -6.46
C GLY A 229 13.34 1.47 -5.34
N LEU A 230 13.85 2.68 -5.47
CA LEU A 230 13.48 3.81 -4.64
C LEU A 230 13.00 4.94 -5.55
N LEU A 231 11.75 5.33 -5.37
CA LEU A 231 11.07 6.29 -6.22
C LEU A 231 10.73 7.54 -5.40
N LEU A 232 10.97 8.71 -5.96
CA LEU A 232 10.69 9.99 -5.31
C LEU A 232 9.82 10.87 -6.20
N TRP A 233 8.87 11.54 -5.55
CA TRP A 233 8.07 12.62 -6.15
C TRP A 233 8.28 13.90 -5.38
N HIS A 234 8.49 14.99 -6.10
CA HIS A 234 8.65 16.32 -5.53
C HIS A 234 7.70 17.31 -6.22
N ARG A 235 6.93 18.05 -5.45
CA ARG A 235 5.93 19.02 -5.96
C ARG A 235 4.94 18.40 -6.95
N GLY A 236 4.52 17.18 -6.66
CA GLY A 236 3.53 16.47 -7.49
C GLY A 236 4.06 15.81 -8.75
N GLU A 237 5.34 15.98 -9.09
CA GLU A 237 5.98 15.39 -10.28
C GLU A 237 6.95 14.28 -9.87
N HIS A 238 7.10 13.26 -10.74
CA HIS A 238 8.16 12.27 -10.57
C HIS A 238 9.52 12.98 -10.59
N PHE A 239 10.29 12.78 -9.55
CA PHE A 239 11.56 13.47 -9.38
C PHE A 239 12.75 12.59 -9.70
N ARG A 240 12.80 11.36 -9.15
CA ARG A 240 13.91 10.43 -9.35
C ARG A 240 13.47 9.00 -9.12
N THR A 241 14.04 8.07 -9.90
CA THR A 241 14.06 6.63 -9.58
C THR A 241 15.51 6.20 -9.43
N LEU A 242 15.81 5.47 -8.38
CA LEU A 242 17.09 4.80 -8.12
C LEU A 242 16.83 3.30 -8.18
N HIS A 243 17.52 2.60 -9.05
CA HIS A 243 17.28 1.19 -9.36
C HIS A 243 18.21 0.25 -8.56
N ALA A 244 18.10 -1.04 -8.76
CA ALA A 244 18.81 -2.07 -8.03
C ALA A 244 20.35 -1.84 -7.94
N GLY A 245 20.99 -1.42 -9.03
CA GLY A 245 22.44 -1.17 -9.04
C GLY A 245 22.89 0.09 -8.29
N ASP A 246 21.94 1.00 -8.03
CA ASP A 246 22.19 2.25 -7.31
C ASP A 246 21.83 2.16 -5.82
N LEU A 247 21.16 1.07 -5.39
CA LEU A 247 20.48 0.99 -4.09
C LEU A 247 20.99 -0.18 -3.25
N GLU A 248 21.50 0.12 -2.07
CA GLU A 248 21.83 -0.85 -1.04
C GLU A 248 20.76 -0.82 0.06
N VAL A 249 20.32 -2.00 0.49
CA VAL A 249 19.27 -2.19 1.50
C VAL A 249 19.80 -3.07 2.62
N ARG A 250 19.81 -2.56 3.84
CA ARG A 250 20.35 -3.25 5.03
C ARG A 250 19.28 -3.33 6.13
N PRO A 251 18.58 -4.47 6.28
CA PRO A 251 17.75 -4.71 7.46
C PRO A 251 18.64 -4.84 8.72
N GLN A 252 18.23 -4.22 9.82
CA GLN A 252 18.99 -4.22 11.09
C GLN A 252 18.06 -4.50 12.27
N GLY A 253 18.62 -5.18 13.26
CA GLY A 253 17.95 -5.52 14.50
C GLY A 253 16.75 -6.44 14.30
N LEU A 254 16.04 -6.68 15.38
CA LEU A 254 14.76 -7.39 15.36
C LEU A 254 13.72 -6.54 16.08
N LEU A 255 12.57 -6.37 15.46
CA LEU A 255 11.45 -5.69 16.09
C LEU A 255 11.02 -6.45 17.33
N PRO A 256 10.96 -5.80 18.52
CA PRO A 256 10.65 -6.48 19.78
C PRO A 256 9.34 -7.27 19.69
N ALA A 257 9.31 -8.44 20.34
CA ALA A 257 8.12 -9.25 20.46
C ALA A 257 7.08 -8.51 21.31
N GLY A 258 6.12 -7.86 20.68
CA GLY A 258 4.93 -7.25 21.27
C GLY A 258 3.66 -7.90 20.74
N GLY A 259 2.53 -7.64 21.38
CA GLY A 259 1.25 -8.08 20.86
C GLY A 259 0.96 -7.38 19.53
N ALA A 260 0.99 -8.10 18.43
CA ALA A 260 0.53 -7.60 17.14
C ALA A 260 -0.96 -7.90 16.95
N LEU A 261 -1.70 -6.95 16.39
CA LEU A 261 -3.02 -7.26 15.86
C LEU A 261 -2.85 -8.22 14.69
N ARG A 262 -3.47 -9.41 14.73
CA ARG A 262 -3.51 -10.34 13.60
C ARG A 262 -4.93 -10.42 13.04
N VAL A 263 -5.07 -10.27 11.74
CA VAL A 263 -6.34 -10.33 11.02
C VAL A 263 -6.30 -11.34 9.86
N PRO A 264 -7.40 -12.00 9.46
CA PRO A 264 -8.68 -11.97 10.19
C PRO A 264 -8.50 -12.41 11.64
N ARG A 265 -9.22 -11.81 12.58
CA ARG A 265 -9.03 -12.10 14.02
C ARG A 265 -9.22 -13.56 14.39
N VAL A 266 -9.99 -14.31 13.62
CA VAL A 266 -10.12 -15.75 13.79
C VAL A 266 -8.78 -16.48 13.63
N MET A 267 -7.86 -15.97 12.80
CA MET A 267 -6.54 -16.56 12.60
C MET A 267 -5.65 -16.44 13.83
N SER A 268 -5.86 -15.45 14.70
CA SER A 268 -5.10 -15.31 15.93
C SER A 268 -5.37 -16.45 16.94
N LEU A 269 -6.47 -17.20 16.78
CA LEU A 269 -6.80 -18.36 17.60
C LEU A 269 -6.00 -19.60 17.20
N VAL A 270 -5.65 -19.73 15.92
CA VAL A 270 -4.95 -20.91 15.37
C VAL A 270 -3.48 -20.62 15.09
N SER A 271 -3.11 -19.37 14.86
CA SER A 271 -1.74 -18.92 14.64
C SER A 271 -1.50 -17.61 15.40
N PRO A 272 -1.28 -17.68 16.73
CA PRO A 272 -1.08 -16.48 17.55
C PRO A 272 0.32 -15.87 17.38
N GLY A 273 1.24 -16.59 16.75
CA GLY A 273 2.60 -16.15 16.51
C GLY A 273 2.67 -14.94 15.56
N ARG A 274 3.85 -14.42 15.40
CA ARG A 274 4.22 -13.45 14.37
C ARG A 274 5.47 -13.96 13.65
N ALA A 275 5.73 -13.44 12.46
CA ALA A 275 7.01 -13.69 11.79
C ALA A 275 8.15 -13.23 12.70
N ALA A 276 9.09 -14.12 12.96
CA ALA A 276 10.15 -13.90 13.95
C ALA A 276 11.27 -12.98 13.44
N ASP A 277 11.34 -12.71 12.13
CA ASP A 277 12.47 -12.06 11.46
C ASP A 277 12.16 -10.65 10.93
N LEU A 278 11.24 -9.94 11.59
CA LEU A 278 10.93 -8.55 11.23
C LEU A 278 12.06 -7.63 11.70
N PRO A 279 12.67 -6.84 10.82
CA PRO A 279 13.71 -5.92 11.21
C PRO A 279 13.15 -4.77 12.05
N GLN A 280 13.95 -4.26 12.96
CA GLN A 280 13.63 -3.03 13.68
C GLN A 280 13.87 -1.80 12.80
N ARG A 281 14.82 -1.89 11.88
CA ARG A 281 15.25 -0.79 11.02
C ARG A 281 15.60 -1.31 9.62
N ILE A 282 15.24 -0.56 8.59
CA ILE A 282 15.65 -0.82 7.20
C ILE A 282 16.43 0.40 6.72
N GLU A 283 17.74 0.26 6.64
CA GLU A 283 18.62 1.30 6.08
C GLU A 283 18.67 1.21 4.55
N LEU A 284 18.64 2.36 3.92
CA LEU A 284 18.77 2.54 2.49
C LEU A 284 19.92 3.50 2.20
N SER A 285 20.84 3.09 1.33
CA SER A 285 21.87 3.94 0.76
C SER A 285 21.78 3.87 -0.75
N ALA A 286 21.57 5.01 -1.39
CA ALA A 286 21.39 5.10 -2.82
C ALA A 286 22.41 6.07 -3.44
N ARG A 287 23.10 5.63 -4.52
CA ARG A 287 24.13 6.41 -5.23
C ARG A 287 23.99 6.20 -6.72
N SER A 288 23.87 7.29 -7.48
CA SER A 288 23.82 7.25 -8.93
C SER A 288 24.44 8.52 -9.52
N GLY A 289 25.70 8.45 -9.96
CA GLY A 289 26.48 9.63 -10.33
C GLY A 289 26.70 10.56 -9.13
N ASP A 290 26.29 11.83 -9.28
CA ASP A 290 26.35 12.84 -8.20
C ASP A 290 25.16 12.77 -7.24
N ASP A 291 24.17 11.94 -7.52
CA ASP A 291 23.01 11.73 -6.68
C ASP A 291 23.37 10.81 -5.51
N VAL A 292 23.09 11.25 -4.29
CA VAL A 292 23.25 10.48 -3.05
C VAL A 292 22.03 10.68 -2.18
N LEU A 293 21.48 9.59 -1.68
CA LEU A 293 20.40 9.61 -0.68
C LEU A 293 20.66 8.51 0.34
N GLU A 294 20.64 8.85 1.61
CA GLU A 294 20.84 7.92 2.71
C GLU A 294 19.71 8.10 3.73
N GLY A 295 19.31 7.03 4.38
CA GLY A 295 18.28 7.11 5.38
C GLY A 295 17.78 5.75 5.83
N ALA A 296 16.69 5.76 6.59
CA ALA A 296 16.10 4.54 7.10
C ALA A 296 14.61 4.69 7.36
N PHE A 297 13.95 3.55 7.41
CA PHE A 297 12.67 3.35 8.06
C PHE A 297 12.92 2.70 9.43
N GLU A 298 12.43 3.32 10.49
CA GLU A 298 12.48 2.80 11.86
C GLU A 298 11.10 2.26 12.22
N LEU A 299 10.99 0.92 12.30
CA LEU A 299 9.75 0.23 12.58
C LEU A 299 9.44 0.29 14.07
N GLN A 300 8.19 0.59 14.43
CA GLN A 300 7.76 0.80 15.82
C GLN A 300 6.83 -0.31 16.30
N ASP A 301 5.76 -0.53 15.58
CA ASP A 301 4.71 -1.50 15.88
C ASP A 301 4.04 -1.97 14.60
N LEU A 302 3.16 -2.96 14.66
CA LEU A 302 2.59 -3.59 13.48
C LEU A 302 1.22 -4.22 13.71
N ALA A 303 0.48 -4.35 12.60
CA ALA A 303 -0.59 -5.32 12.41
C ALA A 303 -0.19 -6.38 11.39
N GLN A 304 -0.77 -7.56 11.45
CA GLN A 304 -0.49 -8.66 10.52
C GLN A 304 -1.76 -9.13 9.82
N VAL A 305 -1.69 -9.20 8.49
CA VAL A 305 -2.74 -9.80 7.66
C VAL A 305 -2.31 -11.20 7.27
N ALA A 306 -3.05 -12.19 7.75
CA ALA A 306 -2.83 -13.59 7.41
C ALA A 306 -3.61 -13.96 6.15
N VAL A 307 -2.93 -14.49 5.16
CA VAL A 307 -3.53 -14.91 3.89
C VAL A 307 -3.21 -16.39 3.69
N PRO A 308 -4.24 -17.25 3.55
CA PRO A 308 -4.00 -18.65 3.22
C PRO A 308 -3.22 -18.79 1.92
N ASN A 309 -2.29 -19.73 1.88
CA ASN A 309 -1.59 -20.08 0.65
C ASN A 309 -2.54 -20.72 -0.36
N ASP A 310 -2.26 -20.54 -1.64
CA ASP A 310 -3.09 -21.13 -2.71
C ASP A 310 -2.78 -22.62 -2.94
N GLY A 311 -1.54 -23.05 -2.73
CA GLY A 311 -1.06 -24.40 -3.11
C GLY A 311 -0.81 -25.36 -1.94
N ASP A 312 -0.91 -24.90 -0.67
CA ASP A 312 -0.66 -25.71 0.52
C ASP A 312 -1.50 -25.24 1.71
N LEU A 313 -1.33 -25.89 2.87
CA LEU A 313 -2.03 -25.51 4.11
C LEU A 313 -1.33 -24.39 4.89
N GLY A 314 -0.30 -23.78 4.32
CA GLY A 314 0.44 -22.71 4.95
C GLY A 314 -0.26 -21.36 4.90
N THR A 315 0.39 -20.38 5.47
CA THR A 315 -0.10 -19.01 5.55
C THR A 315 1.00 -18.04 5.17
N SER A 316 0.72 -17.13 4.26
CA SER A 316 1.52 -15.95 4.01
C SER A 316 1.10 -14.85 4.99
N VAL A 317 2.05 -14.13 5.55
CA VAL A 317 1.79 -13.05 6.49
C VAL A 317 2.31 -11.72 5.93
N ILE A 318 1.40 -10.79 5.78
CA ILE A 318 1.71 -9.41 5.42
C ILE A 318 1.74 -8.61 6.71
N SER A 319 2.91 -8.09 7.07
CA SER A 319 3.10 -7.24 8.26
C SER A 319 3.06 -5.79 7.86
N GLU A 320 2.02 -5.08 8.30
CA GLU A 320 1.81 -3.65 8.14
C GLU A 320 2.47 -2.93 9.33
N CYS A 321 3.66 -2.43 9.13
CA CYS A 321 4.43 -1.81 10.19
C CYS A 321 4.30 -0.29 10.13
N HIS A 322 3.86 0.33 11.23
CA HIS A 322 4.05 1.76 11.40
C HIS A 322 5.53 2.05 11.63
N ALA A 323 6.03 3.07 10.96
CA ALA A 323 7.45 3.42 11.00
C ALA A 323 7.65 4.95 10.96
N ARG A 324 8.87 5.38 11.26
CA ARG A 324 9.38 6.72 10.96
C ARG A 324 10.38 6.63 9.84
N ALA A 325 10.22 7.47 8.83
CA ALA A 325 11.17 7.61 7.74
C ALA A 325 12.07 8.82 7.99
N HIS A 326 13.38 8.62 7.88
CA HIS A 326 14.40 9.66 7.97
C HIS A 326 15.36 9.52 6.79
N PHE A 327 15.36 10.47 5.88
CA PHE A 327 16.23 10.46 4.70
C PHE A 327 16.84 11.83 4.48
N GLU A 328 18.12 11.84 4.09
CA GLU A 328 18.83 13.04 3.67
C GLU A 328 19.74 12.76 2.49
N GLY A 329 20.03 13.77 1.71
CA GLY A 329 20.92 13.63 0.58
C GLY A 329 20.88 14.79 -0.40
N LYS A 330 21.45 14.53 -1.58
CA LYS A 330 21.47 15.45 -2.70
C LYS A 330 21.06 14.68 -3.96
N LEU A 331 19.94 15.08 -4.56
CA LEU A 331 19.44 14.49 -5.79
C LEU A 331 19.22 15.60 -6.82
N ARG A 332 19.70 15.40 -8.07
CA ARG A 332 19.63 16.38 -9.17
C ARG A 332 20.12 17.77 -8.74
N GLY A 333 21.19 17.80 -7.94
CA GLY A 333 21.78 19.04 -7.43
C GLY A 333 21.04 19.68 -6.24
N GLN A 334 19.88 19.17 -5.85
CA GLN A 334 19.06 19.69 -4.75
C GLN A 334 19.32 18.93 -3.45
N ARG A 335 19.51 19.62 -2.34
CA ARG A 335 19.53 19.00 -1.01
C ARG A 335 18.10 18.61 -0.62
N LEU A 336 17.96 17.39 -0.16
CA LEU A 336 16.69 16.84 0.32
C LEU A 336 16.84 16.41 1.78
N ARG A 337 15.81 16.65 2.55
CA ARG A 337 15.59 16.08 3.86
C ARG A 337 14.14 15.67 3.96
N LEU A 338 13.89 14.45 4.40
CA LEU A 338 12.58 13.89 4.62
C LEU A 338 12.54 13.32 6.03
N GLU A 339 11.53 13.70 6.77
CA GLU A 339 11.16 13.10 8.05
C GLU A 339 9.64 13.02 8.11
N ALA A 340 9.09 11.82 8.25
CA ALA A 340 7.64 11.61 8.23
C ALA A 340 7.23 10.30 8.88
N PRO A 341 5.96 10.17 9.31
CA PRO A 341 5.34 8.88 9.48
C PRO A 341 5.39 8.07 8.19
N ALA A 342 5.55 6.77 8.32
CA ALA A 342 5.68 5.85 7.20
C ALA A 342 4.94 4.53 7.48
N ILE A 343 4.59 3.81 6.43
CA ILE A 343 4.21 2.41 6.48
C ILE A 343 5.30 1.60 5.81
N VAL A 344 5.64 0.48 6.41
CA VAL A 344 6.51 -0.55 5.84
C VAL A 344 5.73 -1.85 5.82
N GLU A 345 5.48 -2.36 4.64
CA GLU A 345 4.83 -3.64 4.43
C GLU A 345 5.87 -4.74 4.16
N LEU A 346 5.78 -5.82 4.90
CA LEU A 346 6.68 -6.96 4.79
C LEU A 346 5.86 -8.23 4.57
N ASN A 347 5.93 -8.79 3.35
CA ASN A 347 5.36 -10.11 3.09
C ASN A 347 6.38 -11.18 3.45
N ARG A 348 6.05 -12.00 4.45
CA ARG A 348 6.87 -13.10 4.94
C ARG A 348 6.03 -14.37 4.99
N ALA A 349 6.62 -15.50 4.63
CA ALA A 349 6.01 -16.78 4.94
C ALA A 349 6.20 -17.06 6.43
N GLU A 350 5.21 -17.63 7.07
CA GLU A 350 5.42 -18.28 8.36
C GLU A 350 6.23 -19.56 8.14
N PRO A 351 7.22 -19.84 9.03
CA PRO A 351 8.00 -21.07 8.95
C PRO A 351 7.14 -22.31 9.18
#